data_57f76ec882d0755434eb180ddcf3bb9c
#
_entry.id   57f76ec882d0755434eb180ddcf3bb9c
#
_cell.length_a   1.000
_cell.length_b   1.000
_cell.length_c   1.000
_cell.angle_alpha   90.00
_cell.angle_beta   90.00
_cell.angle_gamma   90.00
#
_symmetry.space_group_name_H-M   'P 1'
#
loop_
_entity.id
_entity.type
_entity.pdbx_description
1 polymer ?
#
loop_
_entity_poly.entity_id
_entity_poly.type
_entity_poly.pdbx_seq_one_letter_code
_entity_poly.pdbx_strand_id
1 'polypeptide(L)'
;MPAHSFANAKRNRKSQSDILRQSPAQVYALEDLSHRFTFEGKYSRKVRNLLSKWVRGTIKDRFLFKAAKAGVQVVFVPAAYSSQHCPECGYTAIENRKGEHFECKHCGYKAQADQNGALNLLLRVNDPEYKRYMTKEAVKKLERGRYEEWCQARQEEPIKESVNRKRLKKAA
;
A
#
# COMPACT_ATOMS: atom_id res chain seq x y z
N MET A 1 14.43 28.54 -12.96
CA MET A 1 13.29 27.67 -12.68
C MET A 1 13.45 26.39 -13.50
N PRO A 2 13.57 25.24 -12.89
CA PRO A 2 14.24 24.10 -13.51
C PRO A 2 13.31 23.28 -14.41
N ALA A 3 13.83 22.92 -15.57
CA ALA A 3 13.23 22.05 -16.58
C ALA A 3 12.94 20.59 -16.08
N HIS A 4 13.30 20.26 -14.85
CA HIS A 4 13.11 18.93 -14.27
C HIS A 4 11.66 18.51 -14.02
N SER A 5 10.73 19.45 -13.84
CA SER A 5 9.34 19.13 -13.54
C SER A 5 8.56 18.56 -14.74
N PHE A 6 8.86 19.04 -15.94
CA PHE A 6 8.19 18.59 -17.18
C PHE A 6 8.69 17.23 -17.68
N ALA A 7 9.95 16.90 -17.43
CA ALA A 7 10.51 15.60 -17.79
C ALA A 7 9.91 14.46 -16.95
N ASN A 8 9.57 14.70 -15.67
CA ASN A 8 8.92 13.73 -14.81
C ASN A 8 7.45 13.50 -15.18
N ALA A 9 6.73 14.54 -15.62
CA ALA A 9 5.35 14.39 -16.09
C ALA A 9 5.26 13.59 -17.40
N LYS A 10 6.23 13.75 -18.32
CA LYS A 10 6.32 12.95 -19.55
C LYS A 10 6.73 11.50 -19.28
N ARG A 11 7.59 11.23 -18.30
CA ARG A 11 7.99 9.89 -17.89
C ARG A 11 6.80 9.10 -17.31
N ASN A 12 5.98 9.74 -16.48
CA ASN A 12 4.78 9.13 -15.90
C ASN A 12 3.69 8.79 -16.95
N ARG A 13 3.58 9.56 -18.03
CA ARG A 13 2.64 9.27 -19.12
C ARG A 13 3.06 8.04 -19.95
N LYS A 14 4.35 7.82 -20.14
CA LYS A 14 4.88 6.61 -20.81
C LYS A 14 4.67 5.37 -19.94
N SER A 15 4.92 5.45 -18.63
CA SER A 15 4.90 4.30 -17.73
C SER A 15 3.57 3.54 -17.69
N GLN A 16 2.42 4.22 -17.76
CA GLN A 16 1.10 3.55 -17.73
C GLN A 16 0.77 2.75 -19.00
N SER A 17 1.26 3.18 -20.16
CA SER A 17 1.10 2.43 -21.42
C SER A 17 2.15 1.31 -21.51
N ASP A 18 3.31 1.53 -20.93
CA ASP A 18 4.45 0.62 -20.98
C ASP A 18 4.30 -0.54 -19.98
N ILE A 19 3.67 -0.33 -18.83
CA ILE A 19 3.41 -1.40 -17.85
C ILE A 19 2.62 -2.54 -18.48
N LEU A 20 1.51 -2.25 -19.17
CA LEU A 20 0.69 -3.26 -19.82
C LEU A 20 1.38 -3.95 -21.02
N ARG A 21 2.37 -3.28 -21.64
CA ARG A 21 3.14 -3.83 -22.76
C ARG A 21 4.38 -4.60 -22.32
N GLN A 22 5.08 -4.09 -21.28
CA GLN A 22 6.37 -4.63 -20.82
C GLN A 22 6.23 -5.72 -19.78
N SER A 23 5.11 -5.78 -19.09
CA SER A 23 4.81 -6.79 -18.08
C SER A 23 3.43 -7.38 -18.32
N PRO A 24 3.25 -8.21 -19.38
CA PRO A 24 1.97 -8.83 -19.65
C PRO A 24 1.62 -9.78 -18.52
N ALA A 25 0.62 -9.40 -17.74
CA ALA A 25 0.05 -10.21 -16.68
C ALA A 25 -1.44 -10.45 -16.97
N GLN A 26 -1.96 -11.59 -16.56
CA GLN A 26 -3.39 -11.88 -16.69
C GLN A 26 -4.22 -11.10 -15.67
N VAL A 27 -3.63 -10.80 -14.51
CA VAL A 27 -4.26 -10.10 -13.39
C VAL A 27 -3.34 -9.02 -12.85
N TYR A 28 -3.88 -7.82 -12.65
CA TYR A 28 -3.19 -6.73 -11.93
C TYR A 28 -3.86 -6.47 -10.59
N ALA A 29 -3.06 -6.47 -9.53
CA ALA A 29 -3.50 -6.03 -8.21
C ALA A 29 -3.38 -4.51 -8.08
N LEU A 30 -4.44 -3.84 -7.69
CA LEU A 30 -4.44 -2.41 -7.38
C LEU A 30 -4.88 -2.16 -5.95
N GLU A 31 -4.29 -1.17 -5.34
CA GLU A 31 -4.76 -0.66 -4.05
C GLU A 31 -6.18 -0.08 -4.17
N ASP A 32 -7.08 -0.48 -3.26
CA ASP A 32 -8.35 0.23 -3.13
C ASP A 32 -8.15 1.52 -2.32
N LEU A 33 -7.97 2.61 -3.05
CA LEU A 33 -7.82 3.96 -2.51
C LEU A 33 -9.16 4.69 -2.38
N SER A 34 -10.28 3.99 -2.26
CA SER A 34 -11.63 4.58 -2.12
C SER A 34 -11.80 5.36 -0.82
N HIS A 35 -11.03 5.05 0.22
CA HIS A 35 -11.00 5.82 1.45
C HIS A 35 -10.24 7.15 1.29
N ARG A 36 -10.79 8.22 1.88
CA ARG A 36 -10.26 9.58 1.76
C ARG A 36 -8.82 9.68 2.24
N PHE A 37 -7.91 10.18 1.39
CA PHE A 37 -6.64 10.71 1.85
C PHE A 37 -6.89 12.02 2.59
N THR A 38 -6.56 12.07 3.86
CA THR A 38 -6.47 13.31 4.61
C THR A 38 -5.09 13.91 4.38
N PHE A 39 -5.01 14.89 3.49
CA PHE A 39 -3.83 15.76 3.38
C PHE A 39 -3.89 16.74 4.56
N GLU A 40 -3.43 16.33 5.73
CA GLU A 40 -3.40 17.21 6.89
C GLU A 40 -2.31 18.29 6.71
N GLY A 41 -2.71 19.55 6.77
CA GLY A 41 -1.85 20.66 7.14
C GLY A 41 -1.27 21.55 6.03
N LYS A 42 -1.03 21.10 4.80
CA LYS A 42 -0.30 21.92 3.78
C LYS A 42 -1.16 22.63 2.72
N TYR A 43 -2.41 22.23 2.52
CA TYR A 43 -3.25 22.77 1.46
C TYR A 43 -4.64 23.12 1.95
N SER A 44 -5.26 24.14 1.32
CA SER A 44 -6.65 24.48 1.59
C SER A 44 -7.58 23.29 1.30
N ARG A 45 -8.76 23.25 1.95
CA ARG A 45 -9.76 22.20 1.76
C ARG A 45 -10.14 22.02 0.29
N LYS A 46 -10.24 23.11 -0.47
CA LYS A 46 -10.58 23.10 -1.90
C LYS A 46 -9.50 22.41 -2.74
N VAL A 47 -8.23 22.73 -2.49
CA VAL A 47 -7.08 22.13 -3.19
C VAL A 47 -6.94 20.65 -2.83
N ARG A 48 -7.12 20.27 -1.56
CA ARG A 48 -7.11 18.88 -1.12
C ARG A 48 -8.18 18.03 -1.81
N ASN A 49 -9.40 18.56 -1.91
CA ASN A 49 -10.50 17.87 -2.60
C ASN A 49 -10.23 17.73 -4.10
N LEU A 50 -9.65 18.75 -4.75
CA LEU A 50 -9.31 18.72 -6.15
C LEU A 50 -8.22 17.69 -6.44
N LEU A 51 -7.12 17.72 -5.69
CA LEU A 51 -6.01 16.77 -5.82
C LEU A 51 -6.47 15.33 -5.56
N SER A 52 -7.29 15.11 -4.55
CA SER A 52 -7.76 13.76 -4.22
C SER A 52 -8.72 13.18 -5.26
N LYS A 53 -9.55 13.99 -5.90
CA LYS A 53 -10.41 13.57 -7.01
C LYS A 53 -9.60 13.30 -8.28
N TRP A 54 -8.65 14.19 -8.58
CA TRP A 54 -7.87 14.12 -9.81
C TRP A 54 -6.91 12.93 -9.84
N VAL A 55 -6.17 12.70 -8.75
CA VAL A 55 -5.19 11.60 -8.68
C VAL A 55 -5.88 10.24 -8.62
N ARG A 56 -6.96 10.11 -7.84
CA ARG A 56 -7.64 8.81 -7.64
C ARG A 56 -8.55 8.41 -8.78
N GLY A 57 -9.39 9.35 -9.28
CA GLY A 57 -10.33 9.06 -10.34
C GLY A 57 -9.61 8.84 -11.67
N THR A 58 -8.90 9.85 -12.13
CA THR A 58 -8.33 9.85 -13.48
C THR A 58 -7.29 8.75 -13.73
N ILE A 59 -6.40 8.47 -12.76
CA ILE A 59 -5.37 7.42 -12.92
C ILE A 59 -6.02 6.05 -12.92
N LYS A 60 -6.90 5.79 -11.96
CA LYS A 60 -7.65 4.54 -11.84
C LYS A 60 -8.48 4.26 -13.08
N ASP A 61 -9.30 5.22 -13.50
CA ASP A 61 -10.22 5.04 -14.63
C ASP A 61 -9.47 4.81 -15.95
N ARG A 62 -8.37 5.54 -16.17
CA ARG A 62 -7.50 5.32 -17.33
C ARG A 62 -6.83 3.96 -17.32
N PHE A 63 -6.38 3.50 -16.15
CA PHE A 63 -5.78 2.17 -16.03
C PHE A 63 -6.82 1.08 -16.28
N LEU A 64 -8.00 1.18 -15.69
CA LEU A 64 -9.11 0.24 -15.90
C LEU A 64 -9.52 0.17 -17.36
N PHE A 65 -9.66 1.32 -18.03
CA PHE A 65 -9.99 1.38 -19.46
C PHE A 65 -8.93 0.66 -20.33
N LYS A 66 -7.64 0.90 -20.05
CA LYS A 66 -6.55 0.26 -20.78
C LYS A 66 -6.46 -1.23 -20.50
N ALA A 67 -6.66 -1.65 -19.25
CA ALA A 67 -6.69 -3.05 -18.87
C ALA A 67 -7.84 -3.80 -19.55
N ALA A 68 -9.04 -3.22 -19.55
CA ALA A 68 -10.21 -3.76 -20.26
C ALA A 68 -9.95 -3.91 -21.76
N LYS A 69 -9.33 -2.90 -22.41
CA LYS A 69 -8.95 -2.96 -23.82
C LYS A 69 -7.90 -4.02 -24.10
N ALA A 70 -7.04 -4.33 -23.15
CA ALA A 70 -6.02 -5.38 -23.26
C ALA A 70 -6.53 -6.77 -22.86
N GLY A 71 -7.80 -6.91 -22.44
CA GLY A 71 -8.37 -8.17 -21.96
C GLY A 71 -7.79 -8.64 -20.62
N VAL A 72 -7.28 -7.73 -19.80
CA VAL A 72 -6.60 -8.02 -18.55
C VAL A 72 -7.50 -7.74 -17.35
N GLN A 73 -7.53 -8.66 -16.39
CA GLN A 73 -8.30 -8.52 -15.17
C GLN A 73 -7.62 -7.58 -14.18
N VAL A 74 -8.40 -6.74 -13.50
CA VAL A 74 -7.93 -5.88 -12.41
C VAL A 74 -8.66 -6.23 -11.13
N VAL A 75 -7.90 -6.55 -10.08
CA VAL A 75 -8.41 -6.87 -8.75
C VAL A 75 -8.02 -5.77 -7.77
N PHE A 76 -8.99 -5.30 -6.99
CA PHE A 76 -8.75 -4.33 -5.93
C PHE A 76 -8.60 -5.01 -4.59
N VAL A 77 -7.53 -4.69 -3.87
CA VAL A 77 -7.22 -5.21 -2.55
C VAL A 77 -7.06 -4.09 -1.52
N PRO A 78 -7.31 -4.35 -0.22
CA PRO A 78 -7.14 -3.33 0.81
C PRO A 78 -5.68 -2.90 0.91
N ALA A 79 -5.45 -1.58 0.87
CA ALA A 79 -4.10 -0.98 0.90
C ALA A 79 -3.51 -0.86 2.31
N ALA A 80 -4.34 -1.04 3.36
CA ALA A 80 -3.90 -0.80 4.73
C ALA A 80 -2.65 -1.63 5.08
N TYR A 81 -1.65 -0.95 5.62
CA TYR A 81 -0.39 -1.53 6.10
C TYR A 81 0.47 -2.27 5.07
N SER A 82 0.12 -2.32 3.77
CA SER A 82 0.88 -3.07 2.75
C SER A 82 2.38 -2.74 2.74
N SER A 83 2.74 -1.47 2.92
CA SER A 83 4.14 -1.02 2.97
C SER A 83 4.82 -1.16 4.34
N GLN A 84 4.12 -1.64 5.37
CA GLN A 84 4.61 -1.80 6.75
C GLN A 84 4.61 -3.26 7.19
N HIS A 85 3.93 -4.13 6.44
CA HIS A 85 3.80 -5.56 6.68
C HIS A 85 5.01 -6.31 6.14
N CYS A 86 5.54 -7.24 6.91
CA CYS A 86 6.63 -8.13 6.48
C CYS A 86 6.05 -9.37 5.79
N PRO A 87 6.41 -9.65 4.53
CA PRO A 87 5.90 -10.83 3.83
C PRO A 87 6.49 -12.14 4.35
N GLU A 88 7.61 -12.09 5.07
CA GLU A 88 8.30 -13.28 5.57
C GLU A 88 7.74 -13.79 6.92
N CYS A 89 7.54 -12.87 7.88
CA CYS A 89 7.11 -13.25 9.22
C CYS A 89 5.75 -12.70 9.63
N GLY A 90 5.10 -11.87 8.80
CA GLY A 90 3.81 -11.28 9.10
C GLY A 90 3.84 -10.09 10.07
N TYR A 91 5.01 -9.70 10.60
CA TYR A 91 5.09 -8.59 11.54
C TYR A 91 4.78 -7.26 10.86
N THR A 92 3.81 -6.53 11.41
CA THR A 92 3.36 -5.23 10.88
C THR A 92 3.64 -4.13 11.88
N ALA A 93 4.54 -3.20 11.53
CA ALA A 93 4.87 -2.04 12.36
C ALA A 93 5.25 -0.83 11.49
N ILE A 94 4.97 0.38 12.00
CA ILE A 94 5.33 1.63 11.32
C ILE A 94 6.86 1.79 11.23
N GLU A 95 7.58 1.25 12.19
CA GLU A 95 9.03 1.28 12.30
C GLU A 95 9.73 0.42 11.24
N ASN A 96 9.02 -0.52 10.62
CA ASN A 96 9.53 -1.34 9.51
C ASN A 96 9.82 -0.50 8.26
N ARG A 97 9.15 0.65 8.10
CA ARG A 97 9.35 1.54 6.95
C ARG A 97 10.02 2.84 7.36
N LYS A 98 11.12 3.17 6.72
CA LYS A 98 11.81 4.46 6.84
C LYS A 98 12.06 5.06 5.46
N GLY A 99 11.15 5.93 5.02
CA GLY A 99 11.20 6.50 3.67
C GLY A 99 11.01 5.43 2.59
N GLU A 100 12.01 5.23 1.74
CA GLU A 100 12.01 4.24 0.66
C GLU A 100 12.54 2.86 1.10
N HIS A 101 13.04 2.75 2.33
CA HIS A 101 13.61 1.51 2.86
C HIS A 101 12.61 0.79 3.75
N PHE A 102 12.54 -0.52 3.59
CA PHE A 102 11.83 -1.45 4.46
C PHE A 102 12.85 -2.35 5.16
N GLU A 103 12.74 -2.48 6.48
CA GLU A 103 13.50 -3.42 7.29
C GLU A 103 12.60 -3.94 8.42
N CYS A 104 12.28 -5.21 8.39
CA CYS A 104 11.48 -5.84 9.43
C CYS A 104 12.20 -5.82 10.77
N LYS A 105 11.56 -5.27 11.81
CA LYS A 105 12.13 -5.19 13.15
C LYS A 105 12.04 -6.50 13.93
N HIS A 106 11.41 -7.52 13.37
CA HIS A 106 11.35 -8.87 13.93
C HIS A 106 12.37 -9.79 13.25
N CYS A 107 12.21 -10.11 11.97
CA CYS A 107 13.04 -11.10 11.29
C CYS A 107 14.23 -10.50 10.50
N GLY A 108 14.36 -9.17 10.43
CA GLY A 108 15.46 -8.52 9.71
C GLY A 108 15.32 -8.49 8.17
N TYR A 109 14.22 -8.98 7.59
CA TYR A 109 13.98 -8.92 6.15
C TYR A 109 14.06 -7.48 5.62
N LYS A 110 14.78 -7.28 4.52
CA LYS A 110 15.04 -5.94 3.92
C LYS A 110 14.55 -5.90 2.48
N ALA A 111 13.93 -4.78 2.11
CA ALA A 111 13.46 -4.51 0.75
C ALA A 111 13.34 -3.01 0.48
N GLN A 112 13.11 -2.64 -0.77
CA GLN A 112 12.62 -1.31 -1.10
C GLN A 112 11.12 -1.23 -0.73
N ALA A 113 10.70 -0.14 -0.06
CA ALA A 113 9.39 -0.06 0.58
C ALA A 113 8.19 -0.18 -0.38
N ASP A 114 8.32 0.35 -1.61
CA ASP A 114 7.26 0.27 -2.60
C ASP A 114 7.19 -1.12 -3.26
N GLN A 115 8.35 -1.79 -3.42
CA GLN A 115 8.40 -3.20 -3.86
C GLN A 115 7.78 -4.12 -2.80
N ASN A 116 8.10 -3.90 -1.52
CA ASN A 116 7.48 -4.62 -0.41
C ASN A 116 5.96 -4.42 -0.38
N GLY A 117 5.49 -3.18 -0.58
CA GLY A 117 4.07 -2.87 -0.67
C GLY A 117 3.39 -3.61 -1.84
N ALA A 118 4.02 -3.61 -3.02
CA ALA A 118 3.50 -4.29 -4.19
C ALA A 118 3.43 -5.82 -4.00
N LEU A 119 4.46 -6.42 -3.39
CA LEU A 119 4.47 -7.84 -3.04
C LEU A 119 3.33 -8.20 -2.09
N ASN A 120 3.13 -7.41 -1.04
CA ASN A 120 2.03 -7.64 -0.10
C ASN A 120 0.65 -7.50 -0.75
N LEU A 121 0.47 -6.56 -1.70
CA LEU A 121 -0.77 -6.48 -2.47
C LEU A 121 -0.99 -7.72 -3.33
N LEU A 122 0.06 -8.22 -3.97
CA LEU A 122 0.00 -9.44 -4.78
C LEU A 122 -0.39 -10.66 -3.94
N LEU A 123 0.20 -10.82 -2.75
CA LEU A 123 -0.16 -11.90 -1.82
C LEU A 123 -1.63 -11.84 -1.40
N ARG A 124 -2.18 -10.63 -1.19
CA ARG A 124 -3.59 -10.44 -0.82
C ARG A 124 -4.59 -10.78 -1.93
N VAL A 125 -4.18 -10.80 -3.20
CA VAL A 125 -5.09 -11.15 -4.33
C VAL A 125 -5.62 -12.56 -4.20
N ASN A 126 -4.77 -13.50 -3.83
CA ASN A 126 -5.11 -14.92 -3.74
C ASN A 126 -5.57 -15.34 -2.34
N ASP A 127 -5.67 -14.40 -1.42
CA ASP A 127 -6.02 -14.66 -0.03
C ASP A 127 -7.48 -14.31 0.24
N PRO A 128 -8.38 -15.29 0.47
CA PRO A 128 -9.82 -15.07 0.61
C PRO A 128 -10.20 -14.28 1.87
N GLU A 129 -9.31 -14.15 2.84
CA GLU A 129 -9.56 -13.38 4.06
C GLU A 129 -9.44 -11.87 3.81
N TYR A 130 -8.66 -11.44 2.78
CA TYR A 130 -8.58 -10.03 2.40
C TYR A 130 -9.72 -9.63 1.47
N LYS A 131 -10.75 -9.03 2.03
CA LYS A 131 -11.87 -8.49 1.26
C LYS A 131 -11.62 -7.03 0.89
N ARG A 132 -11.99 -6.63 -0.32
CA ARG A 132 -11.77 -5.30 -0.88
C ARG A 132 -12.08 -4.14 0.07
N TYR A 133 -13.18 -4.22 0.81
CA TYR A 133 -13.67 -3.13 1.65
C TYR A 133 -13.32 -3.29 3.15
N MET A 134 -12.29 -4.07 3.46
CA MET A 134 -11.86 -4.21 4.85
C MET A 134 -11.42 -2.87 5.44
N THR A 135 -11.83 -2.60 6.66
CA THR A 135 -11.35 -1.44 7.43
C THR A 135 -9.88 -1.65 7.83
N LYS A 136 -9.19 -0.56 8.14
CA LYS A 136 -7.79 -0.63 8.63
C LYS A 136 -7.67 -1.50 9.88
N GLU A 137 -8.64 -1.39 10.77
CA GLU A 137 -8.71 -2.16 12.01
C GLU A 137 -8.89 -3.65 11.73
N ALA A 138 -9.74 -4.01 10.77
CA ALA A 138 -9.95 -5.40 10.38
C ALA A 138 -8.69 -6.00 9.75
N VAL A 139 -8.00 -5.27 8.85
CA VAL A 139 -6.71 -5.70 8.29
C VAL A 139 -5.67 -5.85 9.38
N LYS A 140 -5.57 -4.90 10.30
CA LYS A 140 -4.62 -4.97 11.42
C LYS A 140 -4.87 -6.18 12.33
N LYS A 141 -6.14 -6.47 12.62
CA LYS A 141 -6.50 -7.63 13.44
C LYS A 141 -6.13 -8.94 12.75
N LEU A 142 -6.40 -9.06 11.46
CA LEU A 142 -6.06 -10.24 10.65
C LEU A 142 -4.54 -10.47 10.63
N GLU A 143 -3.77 -9.44 10.27
CA GLU A 143 -2.31 -9.52 10.20
C GLU A 143 -1.69 -9.83 11.57
N ARG A 144 -2.24 -9.26 12.63
CA ARG A 144 -1.80 -9.55 14.00
C ARG A 144 -2.02 -11.00 14.39
N GLY A 145 -3.20 -11.57 14.12
CA GLY A 145 -3.48 -12.98 14.40
C GLY A 145 -2.52 -13.91 13.67
N ARG A 146 -2.30 -13.68 12.39
CA ARG A 146 -1.36 -14.47 11.58
C ARG A 146 0.10 -14.36 12.05
N TYR A 147 0.51 -13.18 12.49
CA TYR A 147 1.84 -13.01 13.08
C TYR A 147 1.98 -13.78 14.40
N GLU A 148 0.96 -13.78 15.25
CA GLU A 148 0.96 -14.53 16.51
C GLU A 148 1.01 -16.05 16.26
N GLU A 149 0.26 -16.55 15.27
CA GLU A 149 0.32 -17.95 14.81
C GLU A 149 1.71 -18.30 14.26
N TRP A 150 2.32 -17.40 13.48
CA TRP A 150 3.67 -17.59 12.96
C TRP A 150 4.71 -17.69 14.08
N CYS A 151 4.62 -16.84 15.13
CA CYS A 151 5.47 -16.90 16.30
C CYS A 151 5.28 -18.20 17.09
N GLN A 152 4.03 -18.60 17.33
CA GLN A 152 3.71 -19.85 18.04
C GLN A 152 4.30 -21.08 17.33
N ALA A 153 4.20 -21.15 16.02
CA ALA A 153 4.76 -22.25 15.24
C ALA A 153 6.29 -22.36 15.35
N ARG A 154 6.98 -21.27 15.73
CA ARG A 154 8.43 -21.20 15.92
C ARG A 154 8.87 -21.14 17.36
N GLN A 155 7.95 -21.18 18.30
CA GLN A 155 8.20 -21.02 19.74
C GLN A 155 8.88 -19.67 20.07
N GLU A 156 8.57 -18.63 19.29
CA GLU A 156 9.07 -17.26 19.48
C GLU A 156 8.03 -16.40 20.20
N GLU A 157 8.47 -15.47 21.03
CA GLU A 157 7.56 -14.50 21.65
C GLU A 157 7.20 -13.39 20.67
N PRO A 158 5.89 -13.09 20.45
CA PRO A 158 5.48 -12.02 19.59
C PRO A 158 5.89 -10.65 20.16
N ILE A 159 6.46 -9.79 19.32
CA ILE A 159 6.79 -8.42 19.70
C ILE A 159 5.50 -7.67 20.07
N LYS A 160 5.46 -7.09 21.27
CA LYS A 160 4.35 -6.24 21.71
C LYS A 160 4.34 -4.95 20.88
N GLU A 161 3.15 -4.54 20.45
CA GLU A 161 3.03 -3.27 19.72
C GLU A 161 3.59 -2.11 20.53
N SER A 162 4.45 -1.29 19.92
CA SER A 162 4.86 -0.03 20.52
C SER A 162 3.62 0.85 20.64
N VAL A 163 3.23 1.16 21.86
CA VAL A 163 2.14 2.11 22.12
C VAL A 163 2.56 3.45 21.54
N ASN A 164 1.86 3.92 20.52
CA ASN A 164 2.21 5.16 19.83
C ASN A 164 1.99 6.36 20.77
N ARG A 165 3.03 6.69 21.55
CA ARG A 165 3.02 7.79 22.56
C ARG A 165 2.61 9.15 22.00
N LYS A 166 2.58 9.32 20.66
CA LYS A 166 2.13 10.57 20.03
C LYS A 166 0.61 10.74 20.04
N ARG A 167 -0.18 9.67 20.16
CA ARG A 167 -1.66 9.79 20.30
C ARG A 167 -2.08 10.21 21.72
N LEU A 168 -1.33 9.82 22.72
CA LEU A 168 -1.64 10.19 24.12
C LEU A 168 -1.38 11.68 24.43
N LYS A 169 -0.48 12.36 23.70
CA LYS A 169 -0.23 13.80 23.88
C LYS A 169 -1.25 14.72 23.19
N LYS A 170 -2.21 14.19 22.41
CA LYS A 170 -3.31 14.98 21.82
C LYS A 170 -4.64 14.82 22.58
N ALA A 171 -4.70 13.97 23.58
CA ALA A 171 -5.89 13.70 24.38
C ALA A 171 -5.77 14.21 25.84
N ALA A 172 -4.65 14.84 26.18
CA ALA A 172 -4.42 15.62 27.41
C ALA A 172 -4.24 17.09 27.05
#